data_fe42f789ce04d321a69baab90232edef
#
_entry.id   fe42f789ce04d321a69baab90232edef
#
_cell.length_a   1.000
_cell.length_b   1.000
_cell.length_c   1.000
_cell.angle_alpha   90.00
_cell.angle_beta   90.00
_cell.angle_gamma   90.00
#
_symmetry.space_group_name_H-M   'P 1'
#
loop_
_entity.id
_entity.type
_entity.pdbx_description
1 polymer ?
#
loop_
_entity_poly.entity_id
_entity_poly.type
_entity_poly.pdbx_seq_one_letter_code
_entity_poly.pdbx_strand_id
1 'polypeptide(L)'
;MLSKIMEHNLICYYSDLPSPLAYVKQQSLNSEQLSETDIDRIIEMAWEDRTPFDAIKIQFGLNEQAVRNLMRKELKASSYKRWRIRVEACQTKHSKLRTEDISRFKCSRQRSISNNKISKR
;
A
#
# COMPACT_ATOMS: atom_id res chain seq x y z
N MET A 1 -52.92 -10.17 26.11
CA MET A 1 -52.04 -9.04 26.52
C MET A 1 -50.58 -9.37 26.49
N LEU A 2 -50.08 -10.09 25.50
CA LEU A 2 -48.67 -10.48 25.41
C LEU A 2 -48.03 -10.16 24.02
N SER A 3 -48.65 -9.29 23.21
CA SER A 3 -48.21 -9.04 21.84
C SER A 3 -47.60 -7.62 21.63
N LYS A 4 -47.24 -6.90 22.67
CA LYS A 4 -46.73 -5.51 22.57
C LYS A 4 -45.30 -5.28 23.04
N ILE A 5 -44.53 -6.31 23.36
CA ILE A 5 -43.17 -6.16 23.90
C ILE A 5 -42.07 -6.56 22.89
N MET A 6 -42.38 -6.99 21.67
CA MET A 6 -41.39 -7.49 20.72
C MET A 6 -41.00 -6.56 19.57
N GLU A 7 -41.53 -5.35 19.50
CA GLU A 7 -41.22 -4.44 18.38
C GLU A 7 -40.22 -3.31 18.68
N HIS A 8 -39.69 -3.22 19.89
CA HIS A 8 -38.77 -2.12 20.26
C HIS A 8 -37.29 -2.49 20.31
N ASN A 9 -36.93 -3.73 20.09
CA ASN A 9 -35.52 -4.17 20.19
C ASN A 9 -34.77 -4.34 18.88
N LEU A 10 -35.38 -4.11 17.72
CA LEU A 10 -34.72 -4.26 16.41
C LEU A 10 -34.12 -2.98 15.84
N ILE A 11 -34.44 -1.81 16.42
CA ILE A 11 -33.98 -0.51 15.91
C ILE A 11 -32.63 -0.09 16.53
N CYS A 12 -32.26 -0.64 17.69
CA CYS A 12 -31.00 -0.29 18.35
C CYS A 12 -29.77 -1.08 17.88
N TYR A 13 -29.93 -2.14 17.12
CA TYR A 13 -28.79 -2.96 16.66
C TYR A 13 -28.08 -2.42 15.43
N TYR A 14 -28.67 -1.47 14.70
CA TYR A 14 -28.07 -0.89 13.48
C TYR A 14 -27.29 0.40 13.71
N SER A 15 -27.42 1.00 14.90
CA SER A 15 -26.75 2.28 15.19
C SER A 15 -25.31 2.15 15.71
N ASP A 16 -24.88 0.94 16.13
CA ASP A 16 -23.54 0.70 16.68
C ASP A 16 -22.55 0.03 15.73
N LEU A 17 -22.92 -0.16 14.46
CA LEU A 17 -21.93 -0.57 13.47
C LEU A 17 -21.04 0.62 13.12
N PRO A 18 -19.74 0.55 13.43
CA PRO A 18 -18.83 1.61 13.03
C PRO A 18 -18.88 1.75 11.51
N SER A 19 -18.98 2.98 11.03
CA SER A 19 -18.98 3.26 9.59
C SER A 19 -17.76 2.58 8.94
N PRO A 20 -17.83 2.10 7.69
CA PRO A 20 -16.72 1.44 7.02
C PRO A 20 -15.45 2.30 7.01
N LEU A 21 -15.58 3.62 7.12
CA LEU A 21 -14.48 4.56 7.28
C LEU A 21 -13.83 4.52 8.68
N ALA A 22 -14.59 4.17 9.72
CA ALA A 22 -14.06 4.01 11.08
C ALA A 22 -13.31 2.67 11.23
N TYR A 23 -13.75 1.62 10.51
CA TYR A 23 -13.07 0.33 10.50
C TYR A 23 -11.66 0.41 9.88
N VAL A 24 -11.49 1.22 8.83
CA VAL A 24 -10.17 1.45 8.21
C VAL A 24 -9.24 2.26 9.12
N LYS A 25 -9.79 3.10 10.00
CA LYS A 25 -8.99 3.93 10.92
C LYS A 25 -8.40 3.16 12.12
N GLN A 26 -8.94 2.00 12.46
CA GLN A 26 -8.53 1.23 13.64
C GLN A 26 -7.47 0.14 13.34
N GLN A 27 -7.16 -0.13 12.07
CA GLN A 27 -6.11 -1.07 11.69
C GLN A 27 -4.78 -0.37 11.38
N SER A 28 -4.31 0.50 12.26
CA SER A 28 -2.88 0.75 12.31
C SER A 28 -2.23 -0.50 12.94
N LEU A 29 -1.94 -1.49 12.10
CA LEU A 29 -1.18 -2.65 12.52
C LEU A 29 0.16 -2.14 13.07
N ASN A 30 0.34 -2.30 14.38
CA ASN A 30 1.64 -2.09 14.98
C ASN A 30 2.61 -3.06 14.30
N SER A 31 3.82 -2.61 14.01
CA SER A 31 4.87 -3.41 13.37
C SER A 31 5.17 -4.74 14.08
N GLU A 32 4.64 -4.93 15.28
CA GLU A 32 4.79 -6.13 16.11
C GLU A 32 3.80 -7.26 15.74
N GLN A 33 2.78 -6.98 14.92
CA GLN A 33 1.74 -7.96 14.55
C GLN A 33 1.83 -8.41 13.09
N LEU A 34 2.87 -8.00 12.36
CA LEU A 34 3.08 -8.39 10.97
C LEU A 34 3.58 -9.81 10.89
N SER A 35 2.98 -10.60 10.00
CA SER A 35 3.50 -11.93 9.67
C SER A 35 4.82 -11.80 8.89
N GLU A 36 5.63 -12.85 8.87
CA GLU A 36 6.87 -12.89 8.10
C GLU A 36 6.62 -12.65 6.60
N THR A 37 5.54 -13.21 6.07
CA THR A 37 5.10 -12.99 4.68
C THR A 37 4.70 -11.54 4.40
N ASP A 38 4.10 -10.84 5.37
CA ASP A 38 3.76 -9.43 5.23
C ASP A 38 5.01 -8.55 5.24
N ILE A 39 5.99 -8.89 6.08
CA ILE A 39 7.28 -8.20 6.12
C ILE A 39 7.99 -8.31 4.77
N ASP A 40 8.08 -9.51 4.21
CA ASP A 40 8.67 -9.73 2.88
C ASP A 40 7.95 -8.93 1.81
N ARG A 41 6.62 -8.94 1.82
CA ARG A 41 5.83 -8.17 0.87
C ARG A 41 6.03 -6.65 1.00
N ILE A 42 6.13 -6.14 2.22
CA ILE A 42 6.43 -4.73 2.47
C ILE A 42 7.82 -4.37 1.93
N ILE A 43 8.81 -5.23 2.14
CA ILE A 43 10.18 -5.04 1.62
C ILE A 43 10.16 -4.98 0.09
N GLU A 44 9.47 -5.91 -0.59
CA GLU A 44 9.31 -5.89 -2.04
C GLU A 44 8.70 -4.57 -2.54
N MET A 45 7.55 -4.18 -1.97
CA MET A 45 6.87 -2.93 -2.31
C MET A 45 7.75 -1.70 -2.04
N ALA A 46 8.55 -1.73 -0.98
CA ALA A 46 9.48 -0.65 -0.67
C ALA A 46 10.63 -0.53 -1.68
N TRP A 47 11.07 -1.63 -2.28
CA TRP A 47 12.07 -1.65 -3.35
C TRP A 47 11.51 -1.27 -4.73
N GLU A 48 10.22 -1.48 -4.97
CA GLU A 48 9.57 -1.11 -6.22
C GLU A 48 9.53 0.41 -6.40
N ASP A 49 10.09 0.94 -7.48
CA ASP A 49 10.15 2.38 -7.73
C ASP A 49 8.78 3.02 -7.96
N ARG A 50 7.80 2.24 -8.41
CA ARG A 50 6.48 2.74 -8.78
C ARG A 50 5.44 2.65 -7.69
N THR A 51 5.69 1.84 -6.67
CA THR A 51 4.79 1.67 -5.54
C THR A 51 5.01 2.81 -4.55
N PRO A 52 4.06 3.74 -4.40
CA PRO A 52 4.18 4.83 -3.44
C PRO A 52 4.02 4.29 -2.01
N PHE A 53 4.57 5.01 -1.03
CA PHE A 53 4.39 4.67 0.39
C PHE A 53 2.93 4.69 0.83
N ASP A 54 2.09 5.49 0.15
CA ASP A 54 0.65 5.52 0.43
C ASP A 54 -0.03 4.18 0.13
N ALA A 55 0.44 3.41 -0.88
CA ALA A 55 -0.06 2.06 -1.15
C ALA A 55 0.25 1.09 -0.01
N ILE A 56 1.47 1.16 0.55
CA ILE A 56 1.86 0.37 1.73
C ILE A 56 1.00 0.76 2.94
N LYS A 57 0.74 2.05 3.11
CA LYS A 57 -0.13 2.55 4.18
C LYS A 57 -1.57 2.06 4.06
N ILE A 58 -2.12 2.02 2.84
CA ILE A 58 -3.47 1.52 2.60
C ILE A 58 -3.56 0.01 2.88
N GLN A 59 -2.56 -0.75 2.46
CA GLN A 59 -2.58 -2.21 2.55
C GLN A 59 -2.20 -2.72 3.95
N PHE A 60 -1.18 -2.13 4.58
CA PHE A 60 -0.62 -2.61 5.85
C PHE A 60 -0.77 -1.62 7.00
N GLY A 61 -1.32 -0.44 6.79
CA GLY A 61 -1.46 0.60 7.82
C GLY A 61 -0.15 1.27 8.23
N LEU A 62 0.97 0.96 7.59
CA LEU A 62 2.29 1.48 7.93
C LEU A 62 2.56 2.82 7.23
N ASN A 63 2.91 3.83 8.02
CA ASN A 63 3.38 5.09 7.46
C ASN A 63 4.83 4.96 6.95
N GLU A 64 5.30 5.94 6.19
CA GLU A 64 6.66 5.96 5.64
C GLU A 64 7.74 5.76 6.71
N GLN A 65 7.59 6.39 7.87
CA GLN A 65 8.57 6.27 8.96
C GLN A 65 8.61 4.84 9.52
N ALA A 66 7.46 4.18 9.66
CA ALA A 66 7.38 2.79 10.10
C ALA A 66 8.03 1.85 9.08
N VAL A 67 7.82 2.08 7.78
CA VAL A 67 8.50 1.34 6.70
C VAL A 67 10.02 1.54 6.77
N ARG A 68 10.50 2.76 6.98
CA ARG A 68 11.93 3.04 7.14
C ARG A 68 12.55 2.30 8.33
N ASN A 69 11.85 2.27 9.45
CA ASN A 69 12.30 1.55 10.65
C ASN A 69 12.36 0.05 10.39
N LEU A 70 11.34 -0.52 9.75
CA LEU A 70 11.29 -1.91 9.36
C LEU A 70 12.45 -2.25 8.40
N MET A 71 12.66 -1.46 7.35
CA MET A 71 13.76 -1.66 6.39
C MET A 71 15.14 -1.58 7.07
N ARG A 72 15.29 -0.72 8.09
CA ARG A 72 16.55 -0.64 8.86
C ARG A 72 16.78 -1.88 9.69
N LYS A 73 15.71 -2.48 10.23
CA LYS A 73 15.78 -3.69 11.06
C LYS A 73 16.08 -4.92 10.21
N GLU A 74 15.40 -5.09 9.09
CA GLU A 74 15.45 -6.31 8.28
C GLU A 74 16.62 -6.32 7.28
N LEU A 75 17.08 -5.18 6.79
CA LEU A 75 18.13 -5.10 5.80
C LEU A 75 19.52 -4.92 6.42
N LYS A 76 20.53 -5.47 5.74
CA LYS A 76 21.93 -5.14 6.02
C LYS A 76 22.18 -3.64 5.85
N ALA A 77 23.05 -3.05 6.65
CA ALA A 77 23.34 -1.61 6.64
C ALA A 77 23.72 -1.07 5.24
N SER A 78 24.47 -1.83 4.45
CA SER A 78 24.86 -1.45 3.08
C SER A 78 23.66 -1.45 2.12
N SER A 79 22.74 -2.41 2.25
CA SER A 79 21.51 -2.50 1.44
C SER A 79 20.55 -1.38 1.82
N TYR A 80 20.39 -1.10 3.10
CA TYR A 80 19.59 -0.01 3.60
C TYR A 80 20.07 1.36 3.07
N LYS A 81 21.38 1.63 3.06
CA LYS A 81 21.95 2.86 2.51
C LYS A 81 21.63 3.02 1.03
N ARG A 82 21.80 1.95 0.23
CA ARG A 82 21.46 1.95 -1.22
C ARG A 82 19.98 2.20 -1.44
N TRP A 83 19.11 1.54 -0.67
CA TRP A 83 17.68 1.74 -0.73
C TRP A 83 17.29 3.20 -0.42
N ARG A 84 17.87 3.79 0.62
CA ARG A 84 17.61 5.19 0.99
C ARG A 84 17.93 6.16 -0.15
N ILE A 85 19.10 6.03 -0.75
CA ILE A 85 19.53 6.87 -1.88
C ILE A 85 18.55 6.72 -3.06
N ARG A 86 18.12 5.49 -3.36
CA ARG A 86 17.18 5.21 -4.43
C ARG A 86 15.81 5.85 -4.18
N VAL A 87 15.28 5.71 -2.97
CA VAL A 87 13.98 6.27 -2.59
C VAL A 87 14.00 7.80 -2.63
N GLU A 88 15.07 8.44 -2.16
CA GLU A 88 15.22 9.89 -2.18
C GLU A 88 15.29 10.46 -3.61
N ALA A 89 15.90 9.72 -4.54
CA ALA A 89 15.95 10.09 -5.96
C ALA A 89 14.63 9.81 -6.70
N CYS A 90 13.72 9.01 -6.15
CA CYS A 90 12.51 8.52 -6.83
C CYS A 90 11.29 9.39 -6.50
N GLN A 91 10.86 10.21 -7.45
CA GLN A 91 9.67 11.07 -7.30
C GLN A 91 8.36 10.28 -7.17
N THR A 92 8.29 9.07 -7.75
CA THR A 92 7.09 8.23 -7.76
C THR A 92 6.76 7.60 -6.40
N LYS A 93 7.71 7.59 -5.47
CA LYS A 93 7.49 7.08 -4.10
C LYS A 93 6.55 7.96 -3.26
N HIS A 94 6.41 9.22 -3.62
CA HIS A 94 5.54 10.16 -2.94
C HIS A 94 4.42 10.59 -3.89
N SER A 95 3.19 10.28 -3.56
CA SER A 95 2.02 10.62 -4.37
C SER A 95 1.90 12.12 -4.63
N LYS A 96 2.29 12.95 -3.66
CA LYS A 96 2.28 14.42 -3.78
C LYS A 96 3.31 14.98 -4.77
N LEU A 97 4.38 14.25 -5.06
CA LEU A 97 5.42 14.65 -6.01
C LEU A 97 5.16 14.10 -7.42
N ARG A 98 4.18 13.21 -7.54
CA ARG A 98 3.80 12.63 -8.82
C ARG A 98 2.98 13.63 -9.61
N THR A 99 3.41 13.96 -10.81
CA THR A 99 2.64 14.76 -11.77
C THR A 99 1.38 13.98 -12.18
N GLU A 100 0.21 14.62 -12.10
CA GLU A 100 -1.09 14.00 -12.43
C GLU A 100 -1.17 13.54 -13.89
N ASP A 101 -0.41 14.17 -14.78
CA ASP A 101 -0.36 13.86 -16.21
C ASP A 101 0.25 12.50 -16.55
N ILE A 102 0.94 11.83 -15.60
CA ILE A 102 1.57 10.54 -15.82
C ILE A 102 0.69 9.42 -15.27
N SER A 103 -0.45 9.20 -15.92
CA SER A 103 -1.34 8.07 -15.59
C SER A 103 -0.83 6.73 -16.14
N ARG A 104 -0.06 6.74 -17.23
CA ARG A 104 0.36 5.53 -17.93
C ARG A 104 1.89 5.47 -18.09
N PHE A 105 2.43 4.30 -17.80
CA PHE A 105 3.85 4.03 -18.06
C PHE A 105 4.13 3.95 -19.56
N LYS A 106 5.05 4.78 -20.01
CA LYS A 106 5.62 4.69 -21.36
C LYS A 106 7.04 4.10 -21.26
N CYS A 107 7.19 2.83 -21.59
CA CYS A 107 8.50 2.23 -21.70
C CYS A 107 9.08 2.53 -23.09
N SER A 108 10.26 3.14 -23.16
CA SER A 108 10.94 3.41 -24.44
C SER A 108 11.24 2.13 -25.22
N ARG A 109 11.46 1.02 -24.54
CA ARG A 109 11.68 -0.31 -25.16
C ARG A 109 10.41 -0.90 -25.80
N GLN A 110 9.21 -0.53 -25.35
CA GLN A 110 7.96 -1.00 -25.95
C GLN A 110 7.75 -0.46 -27.37
N ARG A 111 8.34 0.68 -27.73
CA ARG A 111 8.33 1.18 -29.11
C ARG A 111 9.04 0.25 -30.10
N SER A 112 10.13 -0.38 -29.68
CA SER A 112 10.86 -1.33 -30.51
C SER A 112 10.12 -2.67 -30.66
N ILE A 113 9.32 -3.06 -29.67
CA ILE A 113 8.51 -4.29 -29.71
C ILE A 113 7.31 -4.11 -30.66
N SER A 114 6.67 -2.95 -30.70
CA SER A 114 5.52 -2.68 -31.59
C SER A 114 5.91 -2.63 -33.07
N ASN A 115 7.19 -2.40 -33.39
CA ASN A 115 7.73 -2.43 -34.74
C ASN A 115 8.28 -3.81 -35.14
N ASN A 116 8.12 -4.81 -34.31
CA ASN A 116 8.59 -6.16 -34.58
C ASN A 116 7.69 -6.79 -35.69
N LYS A 117 8.16 -6.74 -36.94
CA LYS A 117 7.50 -7.42 -38.06
C LYS A 117 7.63 -8.92 -37.82
N ILE A 118 6.54 -9.57 -37.44
CA ILE A 118 6.45 -11.01 -37.39
C ILE A 118 6.71 -11.50 -38.81
N SER A 119 7.82 -12.15 -39.00
CA SER A 119 8.18 -12.79 -40.28
C SER A 119 7.05 -13.77 -40.62
N LYS A 120 6.31 -13.48 -41.69
CA LYS A 120 5.32 -14.42 -42.21
C LYS A 120 6.09 -15.60 -42.81
N ARG A 121 5.91 -16.77 -42.19
CA ARG A 121 6.34 -18.06 -42.76
C ARG A 121 5.45 -18.41 -43.93
#